data_17328c0038d1fea89186b8ee9068baf0
#
_entry.id   17328c0038d1fea89186b8ee9068baf0
#
_cell.length_a   1.000
_cell.length_b   1.000
_cell.length_c   1.000
_cell.angle_alpha   90.00
_cell.angle_beta   90.00
_cell.angle_gamma   90.00
#
_symmetry.space_group_name_H-M   'P 1'
#
loop_
_entity.id
_entity.type
_entity.pdbx_description
1 polymer ?
#
loop_
_entity_poly.entity_id
_entity_poly.type
_entity_poly.pdbx_seq_one_letter_code
_entity_poly.pdbx_strand_id
1 'polypeptide(L)'
;MRIGVLALQGAFVEHISKLRKLGVDNIELRQRKDICENLDGLILPGGESTAMRKLLIELDLLEPLKAMIAEGMPVFGTCAGMILLAKEISDGDSPCFGTLDITVKRNAYGRQLSSFRCKDRFLDKEIEMPFIRAPYAERVDKTVTILAEHDNKIVAVRQDNQLAAAFHPELTDDMTVYEYFLDLIEKRSLM
;
A
#
# COMPACT_ATOMS: atom_id res chain seq x y z
N MET A 1 -2.91 4.34 -18.93
CA MET A 1 -2.89 3.74 -17.58
C MET A 1 -3.83 4.51 -16.68
N ARG A 2 -4.72 3.80 -15.97
CA ARG A 2 -5.69 4.38 -15.03
C ARG A 2 -5.61 3.66 -13.69
N ILE A 3 -5.41 4.41 -12.59
CA ILE A 3 -5.25 3.87 -11.25
C ILE A 3 -6.43 4.24 -10.37
N GLY A 4 -7.05 3.24 -9.74
CA GLY A 4 -8.04 3.43 -8.69
C GLY A 4 -7.38 3.77 -7.36
N VAL A 5 -7.75 4.86 -6.72
CA VAL A 5 -7.27 5.23 -5.40
C VAL A 5 -8.41 5.08 -4.40
N LEU A 6 -8.24 4.21 -3.40
CA LEU A 6 -9.24 4.01 -2.35
C LEU A 6 -9.40 5.31 -1.54
N ALA A 7 -10.54 5.98 -1.68
CA ALA A 7 -10.79 7.32 -1.15
C ALA A 7 -11.83 7.32 -0.02
N LEU A 8 -11.70 6.39 0.93
CA LEU A 8 -12.60 6.25 2.07
C LEU A 8 -12.13 7.08 3.27
N GLN A 9 -10.83 7.04 3.55
CA GLN A 9 -10.21 7.71 4.69
C GLN A 9 -8.70 7.79 4.48
N GLY A 10 -8.01 8.80 5.07
CA GLY A 10 -6.55 8.92 5.06
C GLY A 10 -5.99 9.72 3.88
N ALA A 11 -4.74 9.42 3.51
CA ALA A 11 -3.90 10.23 2.61
C ALA A 11 -4.16 10.01 1.10
N PHE A 12 -5.42 9.79 0.70
CA PHE A 12 -5.74 9.53 -0.72
C PHE A 12 -5.53 10.73 -1.64
N VAL A 13 -5.70 11.95 -1.14
CA VAL A 13 -5.51 13.19 -1.92
C VAL A 13 -4.06 13.36 -2.31
N GLU A 14 -3.13 13.05 -1.41
CA GLU A 14 -1.69 13.09 -1.62
C GLU A 14 -1.27 12.08 -2.70
N HIS A 15 -1.79 10.86 -2.67
CA HIS A 15 -1.57 9.85 -3.71
C HIS A 15 -2.09 10.33 -5.08
N ILE A 16 -3.28 10.91 -5.15
CA ILE A 16 -3.85 11.50 -6.38
C ILE A 16 -2.94 12.60 -6.91
N SER A 17 -2.43 13.47 -6.03
CA SER A 17 -1.49 14.52 -6.41
C SER A 17 -0.21 13.97 -7.05
N LYS A 18 0.33 12.87 -6.50
CA LYS A 18 1.49 12.17 -7.07
C LYS A 18 1.22 11.60 -8.46
N LEU A 19 0.11 10.89 -8.60
CA LEU A 19 -0.29 10.31 -9.90
C LEU A 19 -0.46 11.40 -10.97
N ARG A 20 -1.06 12.55 -10.62
CA ARG A 20 -1.22 13.68 -11.52
C ARG A 20 0.13 14.29 -11.94
N LYS A 21 1.08 14.43 -11.01
CA LYS A 21 2.45 14.89 -11.33
C LYS A 21 3.16 13.94 -12.31
N LEU A 22 2.84 12.64 -12.26
CA LEU A 22 3.38 11.62 -13.16
C LEU A 22 2.57 11.48 -14.46
N GLY A 23 1.53 12.29 -14.67
CA GLY A 23 0.68 12.23 -15.87
C GLY A 23 -0.21 10.99 -15.95
N VAL A 24 -0.45 10.32 -14.81
CA VAL A 24 -1.26 9.09 -14.73
C VAL A 24 -2.72 9.41 -14.43
N ASP A 25 -3.63 8.86 -15.23
CA ASP A 25 -5.08 8.98 -15.01
C ASP A 25 -5.48 8.24 -13.71
N ASN A 26 -6.40 8.82 -12.96
CA ASN A 26 -6.80 8.27 -11.67
C ASN A 26 -8.29 8.49 -11.38
N ILE A 27 -8.86 7.56 -10.62
CA ILE A 27 -10.24 7.63 -10.16
C ILE A 27 -10.31 7.35 -8.65
N GLU A 28 -11.12 8.12 -7.94
CA GLU A 28 -11.40 7.89 -6.52
C GLU A 28 -12.42 6.76 -6.36
N LEU A 29 -12.07 5.72 -5.60
CA LEU A 29 -12.96 4.62 -5.25
C LEU A 29 -13.60 4.89 -3.90
N ARG A 30 -14.86 5.33 -3.89
CA ARG A 30 -15.65 5.67 -2.69
C ARG A 30 -16.82 4.72 -2.46
N GLN A 31 -17.29 4.05 -3.50
CA GLN A 31 -18.45 3.16 -3.49
C GLN A 31 -18.34 2.14 -4.63
N ARG A 32 -19.12 1.08 -4.56
CA ARG A 32 -19.08 -0.03 -5.52
C ARG A 32 -19.11 0.38 -6.99
N LYS A 33 -19.95 1.36 -7.36
CA LYS A 33 -20.08 1.82 -8.75
C LYS A 33 -18.85 2.53 -9.32
N ASP A 34 -17.91 2.94 -8.45
CA ASP A 34 -16.68 3.61 -8.88
C ASP A 34 -15.62 2.60 -9.38
N ILE A 35 -15.85 1.30 -9.12
CA ILE A 35 -15.02 0.22 -9.65
C ILE A 35 -15.40 0.03 -11.12
N CYS A 36 -14.51 0.42 -12.03
CA CYS A 36 -14.69 0.29 -13.47
C CYS A 36 -13.79 -0.83 -14.03
N GLU A 37 -14.18 -1.39 -15.18
CA GLU A 37 -13.49 -2.52 -15.81
C GLU A 37 -12.09 -2.18 -16.34
N ASN A 38 -11.77 -0.90 -16.52
CA ASN A 38 -10.52 -0.44 -17.12
C ASN A 38 -9.52 0.15 -16.10
N LEU A 39 -9.45 -0.42 -14.90
CA LEU A 39 -8.39 -0.12 -13.95
C LEU A 39 -7.14 -0.96 -14.24
N ASP A 40 -5.99 -0.30 -14.30
CA ASP A 40 -4.68 -0.93 -14.50
C ASP A 40 -3.97 -1.22 -13.17
N GLY A 41 -4.39 -0.54 -12.09
CA GLY A 41 -3.81 -0.70 -10.76
C GLY A 41 -4.66 -0.07 -9.66
N LEU A 42 -4.32 -0.39 -8.41
CA LEU A 42 -4.99 0.10 -7.19
C LEU A 42 -3.99 0.73 -6.25
N ILE A 43 -4.37 1.81 -5.57
CA ILE A 43 -3.65 2.36 -4.41
C ILE A 43 -4.56 2.29 -3.18
N LEU A 44 -4.01 1.72 -2.10
CA LEU A 44 -4.60 1.64 -0.77
C LEU A 44 -3.83 2.59 0.15
N PRO A 45 -4.35 3.78 0.45
CA PRO A 45 -3.63 4.82 1.19
C PRO A 45 -3.38 4.46 2.65
N GLY A 46 -2.48 5.22 3.27
CA GLY A 46 -2.37 5.30 4.73
C GLY A 46 -3.62 5.91 5.35
N GLY A 47 -3.89 5.51 6.59
CA GLY A 47 -5.06 5.93 7.36
C GLY A 47 -5.22 5.08 8.62
N GLU A 48 -6.45 4.91 9.11
CA GLU A 48 -6.78 4.00 10.20
C GLU A 48 -7.35 2.70 9.63
N SER A 49 -6.59 1.61 9.75
CA SER A 49 -6.89 0.33 9.06
C SER A 49 -8.20 -0.30 9.49
N THR A 50 -8.60 -0.18 10.77
CA THR A 50 -9.85 -0.73 11.30
C THR A 50 -11.07 0.01 10.74
N ALA A 51 -11.00 1.35 10.69
CA ALA A 51 -12.05 2.18 10.08
C ALA A 51 -12.14 1.92 8.56
N MET A 52 -11.01 1.81 7.87
CA MET A 52 -10.97 1.51 6.44
C MET A 52 -11.60 0.15 6.15
N ARG A 53 -11.26 -0.90 6.93
CA ARG A 53 -11.87 -2.22 6.79
C ARG A 53 -13.39 -2.18 6.99
N LYS A 54 -13.86 -1.47 8.02
CA LYS A 54 -15.29 -1.29 8.26
C LYS A 54 -16.00 -0.64 7.07
N LEU A 55 -15.45 0.46 6.56
CA LEU A 55 -16.00 1.16 5.39
C LEU A 55 -15.95 0.31 4.12
N LEU A 56 -14.90 -0.47 3.89
CA LEU A 56 -14.81 -1.41 2.77
C LEU A 56 -15.96 -2.43 2.77
N ILE A 57 -16.33 -2.93 3.95
CA ILE A 57 -17.45 -3.86 4.13
C ILE A 57 -18.78 -3.14 3.92
N GLU A 58 -19.00 -2.01 4.61
CA GLU A 58 -20.27 -1.27 4.59
C GLU A 58 -20.62 -0.72 3.20
N LEU A 59 -19.62 -0.43 2.37
CA LEU A 59 -19.79 0.12 1.02
C LEU A 59 -19.68 -0.94 -0.09
N ASP A 60 -19.70 -2.23 0.26
CA ASP A 60 -19.57 -3.36 -0.67
C ASP A 60 -18.32 -3.28 -1.60
N LEU A 61 -17.22 -2.74 -1.08
CA LEU A 61 -15.96 -2.61 -1.82
C LEU A 61 -14.99 -3.76 -1.54
N LEU A 62 -15.09 -4.43 -0.37
CA LEU A 62 -14.09 -5.42 0.06
C LEU A 62 -13.96 -6.58 -0.92
N GLU A 63 -15.05 -7.30 -1.17
CA GLU A 63 -15.00 -8.52 -1.99
C GLU A 63 -14.59 -8.26 -3.45
N PRO A 64 -15.14 -7.23 -4.13
CA PRO A 64 -14.71 -6.97 -5.51
C PRO A 64 -13.23 -6.54 -5.62
N LEU A 65 -12.74 -5.69 -4.71
CA LEU A 65 -11.34 -5.31 -4.74
C LEU A 65 -10.43 -6.49 -4.37
N LYS A 66 -10.84 -7.34 -3.43
CA LYS A 66 -10.13 -8.57 -3.08
C LYS A 66 -10.03 -9.53 -4.26
N ALA A 67 -11.12 -9.72 -4.99
CA ALA A 67 -11.13 -10.56 -6.19
C ALA A 67 -10.18 -10.00 -7.26
N MET A 68 -10.23 -8.70 -7.55
CA MET A 68 -9.32 -8.05 -8.50
C MET A 68 -7.85 -8.24 -8.12
N ILE A 69 -7.50 -8.09 -6.84
CA ILE A 69 -6.13 -8.29 -6.35
C ILE A 69 -5.73 -9.77 -6.51
N ALA A 70 -6.59 -10.71 -6.14
CA ALA A 70 -6.34 -12.14 -6.28
C ALA A 70 -6.19 -12.59 -7.75
N GLU A 71 -6.85 -11.91 -8.69
CA GLU A 71 -6.72 -12.09 -10.14
C GLU A 71 -5.48 -11.39 -10.73
N GLY A 72 -4.64 -10.84 -9.85
CA GLY A 72 -3.35 -10.24 -10.22
C GLY A 72 -3.42 -8.75 -10.55
N MET A 73 -4.47 -8.00 -10.16
CA MET A 73 -4.47 -6.54 -10.25
C MET A 73 -3.28 -5.97 -9.48
N PRO A 74 -2.41 -5.16 -10.10
CA PRO A 74 -1.36 -4.47 -9.39
C PRO A 74 -1.91 -3.59 -8.28
N VAL A 75 -1.36 -3.72 -7.07
CA VAL A 75 -1.80 -2.94 -5.92
C VAL A 75 -0.62 -2.38 -5.14
N PHE A 76 -0.76 -1.13 -4.71
CA PHE A 76 0.20 -0.46 -3.84
C PHE A 76 -0.48 -0.02 -2.54
N GLY A 77 -0.04 -0.58 -1.40
CA GLY A 77 -0.52 -0.23 -0.06
C GLY A 77 0.52 0.56 0.73
N THR A 78 0.14 1.73 1.27
CA THR A 78 1.00 2.51 2.19
C THR A 78 0.46 2.47 3.61
N CYS A 79 1.32 2.30 4.61
CA CYS A 79 0.99 2.29 6.03
C CYS A 79 -0.25 1.41 6.34
N ALA A 80 -1.45 1.97 6.51
CA ALA A 80 -2.68 1.22 6.68
C ALA A 80 -2.97 0.29 5.48
N GLY A 81 -2.64 0.71 4.25
CA GLY A 81 -2.76 -0.14 3.05
C GLY A 81 -1.92 -1.42 3.13
N MET A 82 -0.70 -1.35 3.71
CA MET A 82 0.11 -2.54 3.99
C MET A 82 -0.59 -3.48 4.99
N ILE A 83 -1.22 -2.93 6.04
CA ILE A 83 -1.99 -3.72 7.02
C ILE A 83 -3.20 -4.39 6.36
N LEU A 84 -3.91 -3.67 5.48
CA LEU A 84 -5.08 -4.21 4.77
C LEU A 84 -4.72 -5.39 3.85
N LEU A 85 -3.55 -5.37 3.21
CA LEU A 85 -3.06 -6.43 2.33
C LEU A 85 -2.55 -7.65 3.10
N ALA A 86 -2.00 -7.47 4.31
CA ALA A 86 -1.35 -8.50 5.08
C ALA A 86 -2.26 -9.71 5.36
N LYS A 87 -1.68 -10.91 5.25
CA LYS A 87 -2.35 -12.18 5.56
C LYS A 87 -2.54 -12.39 7.05
N GLU A 88 -1.64 -11.85 7.87
CA GLU A 88 -1.69 -11.94 9.32
C GLU A 88 -1.35 -10.60 9.97
N ILE A 89 -1.95 -10.35 11.14
CA ILE A 89 -1.68 -9.21 12.00
C ILE A 89 -1.27 -9.72 13.39
N SER A 90 -0.08 -9.31 13.88
CA SER A 90 0.53 -9.88 15.10
C SER A 90 -0.29 -9.73 16.37
N ASP A 91 -1.18 -8.75 16.45
CA ASP A 91 -2.07 -8.52 17.61
C ASP A 91 -3.35 -9.36 17.57
N GLY A 92 -3.47 -10.28 16.61
CA GLY A 92 -4.58 -11.22 16.49
C GLY A 92 -5.84 -10.64 15.86
N ASP A 93 -5.78 -9.43 15.30
CA ASP A 93 -6.88 -8.86 14.53
C ASP A 93 -7.09 -9.63 13.21
N SER A 94 -8.31 -9.63 12.71
CA SER A 94 -8.64 -10.34 11.46
C SER A 94 -8.08 -9.60 10.24
N PRO A 95 -7.49 -10.32 9.28
CA PRO A 95 -7.02 -9.72 8.04
C PRO A 95 -8.18 -9.09 7.24
N CYS A 96 -7.85 -8.12 6.39
CA CYS A 96 -8.81 -7.48 5.49
C CYS A 96 -8.80 -8.18 4.13
N PHE A 97 -7.91 -7.81 3.22
CA PHE A 97 -7.75 -8.50 1.94
C PHE A 97 -7.02 -9.84 2.12
N GLY A 98 -5.96 -9.89 2.91
CA GLY A 98 -5.23 -11.11 3.23
C GLY A 98 -4.54 -11.75 2.03
N THR A 99 -4.08 -10.94 1.08
CA THR A 99 -3.52 -11.39 -0.21
C THR A 99 -1.99 -11.36 -0.25
N LEU A 100 -1.35 -10.63 0.66
CA LEU A 100 0.10 -10.50 0.77
C LEU A 100 0.65 -11.38 1.90
N ASP A 101 1.55 -12.31 1.60
CA ASP A 101 2.05 -13.33 2.54
C ASP A 101 3.05 -12.77 3.57
N ILE A 102 2.57 -11.81 4.36
CA ILE A 102 3.32 -11.18 5.46
C ILE A 102 2.52 -11.20 6.76
N THR A 103 3.24 -11.18 7.88
CA THR A 103 2.69 -10.87 9.20
C THR A 103 3.07 -9.45 9.55
N VAL A 104 2.09 -8.57 9.79
CA VAL A 104 2.33 -7.16 10.09
C VAL A 104 2.16 -6.89 11.58
N LYS A 105 3.08 -6.12 12.16
CA LYS A 105 2.97 -5.53 13.49
C LYS A 105 2.60 -4.06 13.38
N ARG A 106 1.48 -3.68 14.01
CA ARG A 106 1.00 -2.30 14.03
C ARG A 106 1.74 -1.46 15.07
N ASN A 107 1.76 -0.13 14.89
CA ASN A 107 2.31 0.84 15.87
C ASN A 107 3.73 0.48 16.36
N ALA A 108 4.60 0.11 15.44
CA ALA A 108 5.88 -0.55 15.69
C ALA A 108 6.95 0.30 16.39
N TYR A 109 6.82 1.62 16.39
CA TYR A 109 7.82 2.56 16.89
C TYR A 109 7.47 3.16 18.26
N GLY A 110 6.42 2.61 18.93
CA GLY A 110 6.03 3.00 20.29
C GLY A 110 5.39 4.40 20.38
N ARG A 111 4.98 4.77 21.61
CA ARG A 111 4.29 6.06 21.84
C ARG A 111 5.19 7.29 21.74
N GLN A 112 6.49 7.14 21.91
CA GLN A 112 7.44 8.27 21.92
C GLN A 112 7.91 8.68 20.53
N LEU A 113 7.90 7.75 19.52
CA LEU A 113 8.28 8.01 18.13
C LEU A 113 7.08 7.80 17.22
N SER A 114 5.99 8.53 17.45
CA SER A 114 4.76 8.37 16.67
C SER A 114 4.90 8.83 15.22
N SER A 115 5.85 9.74 14.94
CA SER A 115 6.13 10.25 13.59
C SER A 115 7.57 10.71 13.50
N PHE A 116 8.28 10.29 12.46
CA PHE A 116 9.63 10.71 12.15
C PHE A 116 9.90 10.61 10.64
N ARG A 117 11.00 11.19 10.20
CA ARG A 117 11.51 11.06 8.84
C ARG A 117 12.94 10.56 8.89
N CYS A 118 13.29 9.66 8.02
CA CYS A 118 14.66 9.22 7.82
C CYS A 118 14.98 9.15 6.32
N LYS A 119 16.25 8.95 6.01
CA LYS A 119 16.69 8.52 4.68
C LYS A 119 17.22 7.10 4.82
N ASP A 120 16.76 6.22 3.95
CA ASP A 120 17.24 4.85 3.89
C ASP A 120 17.08 4.29 2.47
N ARG A 121 17.58 3.09 2.23
CA ARG A 121 17.56 2.47 0.92
C ARG A 121 16.22 1.80 0.62
N PHE A 122 15.67 2.16 -0.54
CA PHE A 122 14.65 1.39 -1.25
C PHE A 122 15.34 0.77 -2.47
N LEU A 123 15.57 -0.55 -2.40
CA LEU A 123 16.47 -1.25 -3.32
C LEU A 123 17.89 -0.63 -3.30
N ASP A 124 18.31 -0.06 -4.41
CA ASP A 124 19.63 0.55 -4.60
C ASP A 124 19.64 2.08 -4.44
N LYS A 125 18.47 2.72 -4.29
CA LYS A 125 18.31 4.18 -4.18
C LYS A 125 18.06 4.61 -2.74
N GLU A 126 18.76 5.66 -2.29
CA GLU A 126 18.45 6.34 -1.04
C GLU A 126 17.25 7.26 -1.25
N ILE A 127 16.19 7.09 -0.45
CA ILE A 127 14.97 7.89 -0.49
C ILE A 127 14.61 8.42 0.90
N GLU A 128 13.80 9.47 0.94
CA GLU A 128 13.19 9.94 2.18
C GLU A 128 11.98 9.09 2.53
N MET A 129 11.94 8.60 3.78
CA MET A 129 10.87 7.76 4.31
C MET A 129 10.18 8.41 5.51
N PRO A 130 9.02 9.08 5.32
CA PRO A 130 8.19 9.56 6.43
C PRO A 130 7.41 8.42 7.08
N PHE A 131 7.55 8.25 8.38
CA PHE A 131 6.80 7.30 9.18
C PHE A 131 5.80 8.02 10.09
N ILE A 132 4.55 7.55 10.13
CA ILE A 132 3.48 8.08 10.98
C ILE A 132 2.76 6.90 11.62
N ARG A 133 3.02 6.63 12.91
CA ARG A 133 2.48 5.47 13.63
C ARG A 133 2.59 4.16 12.82
N ALA A 134 3.71 4.02 12.13
CA ALA A 134 3.88 3.05 11.08
C ALA A 134 3.86 1.59 11.57
N PRO A 135 3.37 0.66 10.75
CA PRO A 135 3.58 -0.77 10.93
C PRO A 135 4.98 -1.17 10.47
N TYR A 136 5.29 -2.46 10.56
CA TYR A 136 6.35 -3.12 9.80
C TYR A 136 5.98 -4.59 9.55
N ALA A 137 6.59 -5.22 8.55
CA ALA A 137 6.44 -6.67 8.35
C ALA A 137 7.35 -7.40 9.34
N GLU A 138 6.75 -8.05 10.34
CA GLU A 138 7.47 -8.83 11.37
C GLU A 138 7.96 -10.16 10.79
N ARG A 139 7.21 -10.74 9.86
CA ARG A 139 7.57 -11.95 9.10
C ARG A 139 7.13 -11.80 7.65
N VAL A 140 7.89 -12.41 6.76
CA VAL A 140 7.59 -12.50 5.33
C VAL A 140 7.75 -13.95 4.88
N ASP A 141 6.94 -14.41 3.96
CA ASP A 141 7.11 -15.71 3.30
C ASP A 141 8.25 -15.66 2.28
N LYS A 142 8.72 -16.85 1.85
CA LYS A 142 9.82 -16.99 0.89
C LYS A 142 9.52 -16.40 -0.49
N THR A 143 8.25 -16.25 -0.83
CA THR A 143 7.78 -15.66 -2.09
C THR A 143 7.80 -14.12 -2.07
N VAL A 144 7.99 -13.53 -0.90
CA VAL A 144 8.00 -12.08 -0.70
C VAL A 144 9.42 -11.53 -0.83
N THR A 145 9.59 -10.53 -1.68
CA THR A 145 10.85 -9.78 -1.83
C THR A 145 10.87 -8.59 -0.89
N ILE A 146 11.91 -8.47 -0.08
CA ILE A 146 12.16 -7.29 0.76
C ILE A 146 12.76 -6.19 -0.13
N LEU A 147 12.17 -5.01 -0.12
CA LEU A 147 12.58 -3.84 -0.90
C LEU A 147 13.27 -2.77 -0.06
N ALA A 148 12.92 -2.68 1.22
CA ALA A 148 13.54 -1.75 2.16
C ALA A 148 13.45 -2.25 3.61
N GLU A 149 14.49 -1.96 4.36
CA GLU A 149 14.57 -2.16 5.81
C GLU A 149 15.00 -0.87 6.49
N HIS A 150 14.52 -0.62 7.70
CA HIS A 150 14.94 0.49 8.58
C HIS A 150 14.98 0.00 10.03
N ASP A 151 16.09 0.24 10.74
CA ASP A 151 16.32 -0.22 12.11
C ASP A 151 16.00 -1.72 12.30
N ASN A 152 16.51 -2.57 11.41
CA ASN A 152 16.26 -4.03 11.36
C ASN A 152 14.77 -4.41 11.28
N LYS A 153 13.91 -3.53 10.76
CA LYS A 153 12.51 -3.78 10.47
C LYS A 153 12.26 -3.73 8.98
N ILE A 154 11.51 -4.68 8.47
CA ILE A 154 11.11 -4.71 7.06
C ILE A 154 10.01 -3.68 6.85
N VAL A 155 10.32 -2.63 6.06
CA VAL A 155 9.44 -1.48 5.86
C VAL A 155 8.90 -1.33 4.43
N ALA A 156 9.41 -2.12 3.48
CA ALA A 156 8.78 -2.24 2.16
C ALA A 156 9.00 -3.65 1.61
N VAL A 157 7.97 -4.17 0.97
CA VAL A 157 7.94 -5.51 0.39
C VAL A 157 7.19 -5.55 -0.93
N ARG A 158 7.49 -6.58 -1.72
CA ARG A 158 6.75 -6.93 -2.94
C ARG A 158 6.49 -8.43 -2.98
N GLN A 159 5.29 -8.82 -3.40
CA GLN A 159 4.96 -10.17 -3.81
C GLN A 159 4.15 -10.09 -5.11
N ASP A 160 4.66 -10.69 -6.17
CA ASP A 160 4.04 -10.63 -7.51
C ASP A 160 3.76 -9.17 -7.93
N ASN A 161 2.49 -8.80 -8.07
CA ASN A 161 2.02 -7.46 -8.42
C ASN A 161 1.59 -6.62 -7.21
N GLN A 162 1.87 -7.08 -5.99
CA GLN A 162 1.52 -6.38 -4.76
C GLN A 162 2.74 -5.69 -4.16
N LEU A 163 2.71 -4.38 -4.06
CA LEU A 163 3.70 -3.53 -3.39
C LEU A 163 3.13 -3.01 -2.08
N ALA A 164 3.89 -3.09 -1.00
CA ALA A 164 3.50 -2.49 0.28
C ALA A 164 4.67 -1.75 0.92
N ALA A 165 4.39 -0.56 1.46
CA ALA A 165 5.34 0.26 2.22
C ALA A 165 4.74 0.66 3.57
N ALA A 166 5.55 0.60 4.62
CA ALA A 166 5.16 1.03 5.96
C ALA A 166 5.17 2.56 6.12
N PHE A 167 5.97 3.25 5.30
CA PHE A 167 6.12 4.70 5.26
C PHE A 167 5.19 5.35 4.24
N HIS A 168 5.22 6.69 4.20
CA HIS A 168 4.35 7.54 3.39
C HIS A 168 5.10 8.24 2.26
N PRO A 169 5.40 7.58 1.10
CA PRO A 169 6.11 8.22 -0.01
C PRO A 169 5.29 9.36 -0.64
N GLU A 170 3.96 9.37 -0.45
CA GLU A 170 3.08 10.44 -0.89
C GLU A 170 3.38 11.80 -0.23
N LEU A 171 4.08 11.81 0.91
CA LEU A 171 4.44 13.02 1.67
C LEU A 171 5.84 13.56 1.37
N THR A 172 6.52 13.04 0.35
CA THR A 172 7.85 13.50 -0.11
C THR A 172 7.76 14.00 -1.54
N ASP A 173 8.82 14.60 -2.08
CA ASP A 173 8.90 14.90 -3.51
C ASP A 173 9.52 13.75 -4.34
N ASP A 174 10.03 12.72 -3.68
CA ASP A 174 10.60 11.55 -4.32
C ASP A 174 9.51 10.72 -5.04
N MET A 175 9.78 10.28 -6.25
CA MET A 175 8.86 9.49 -7.08
C MET A 175 9.28 8.03 -7.22
N THR A 176 10.43 7.63 -6.66
CA THR A 176 11.03 6.30 -6.87
C THR A 176 10.06 5.15 -6.59
N VAL A 177 9.31 5.21 -5.49
CA VAL A 177 8.36 4.13 -5.13
C VAL A 177 7.17 4.09 -6.10
N TYR A 178 6.71 5.26 -6.57
CA TYR A 178 5.64 5.33 -7.56
C TYR A 178 6.10 4.84 -8.93
N GLU A 179 7.29 5.27 -9.39
CA GLU A 179 7.88 4.78 -10.63
C GLU A 179 8.02 3.25 -10.60
N TYR A 180 8.49 2.70 -9.49
CA TYR A 180 8.55 1.25 -9.29
C TYR A 180 7.18 0.58 -9.40
N PHE A 181 6.13 1.18 -8.81
CA PHE A 181 4.76 0.66 -8.92
C PHE A 181 4.23 0.73 -10.36
N LEU A 182 4.48 1.85 -11.07
CA LEU A 182 4.07 1.98 -12.48
C LEU A 182 4.77 0.95 -13.37
N ASP A 183 6.04 0.68 -13.13
CA ASP A 183 6.79 -0.37 -13.82
C ASP A 183 6.18 -1.77 -13.60
N LEU A 184 5.62 -2.06 -12.42
CA LEU A 184 4.93 -3.33 -12.17
C LEU A 184 3.66 -3.46 -13.04
N ILE A 185 2.92 -2.35 -13.19
CA ILE A 185 1.71 -2.31 -14.04
C ILE A 185 2.09 -2.54 -15.51
N GLU A 186 3.11 -1.87 -16.00
CA GLU A 186 3.57 -1.98 -17.40
C GLU A 186 4.04 -3.41 -17.73
N LYS A 187 4.81 -4.03 -16.84
CA LYS A 187 5.30 -5.40 -17.01
C LYS A 187 4.18 -6.43 -17.07
N ARG A 188 3.10 -6.24 -16.29
CA ARG A 188 1.90 -7.10 -16.38
C ARG A 188 1.22 -6.98 -17.73
N SER A 189 1.12 -5.79 -18.29
CA SER A 189 0.45 -5.53 -19.58
C SER A 189 1.16 -6.18 -20.77
N LEU A 190 2.40 -6.63 -20.59
CA LEU A 190 3.23 -7.27 -21.61
C LEU A 190 3.22 -8.81 -21.55
N MET A 191 2.60 -9.39 -20.51
CA MET A 191 2.42 -10.84 -20.32
C MET A 191 1.06 -11.30 -20.81
#